data_5293713d4c25d1e348fe3b2f3a53923e
#
_entry.id   5293713d4c25d1e348fe3b2f3a53923e
#
_cell.length_a   1.000
_cell.length_b   1.000
_cell.length_c   1.000
_cell.angle_alpha   90.00
_cell.angle_beta   90.00
_cell.angle_gamma   90.00
#
_symmetry.space_group_name_H-M   'P 1'
#
loop_
_entity.id
_entity.type
_entity.pdbx_description
1 polymer ?
#
loop_
_entity_poly.entity_id
_entity_poly.type
_entity_poly.pdbx_seq_one_letter_code
_entity_poly.pdbx_strand_id
1 'polypeptide(L)'
;MNGQPRLPRNYELIREIVLAAGCGSHQTAGDIFAKARERRPAIGYATVHRGLARLCELGAILKIEIPSGDAAWYEPPAPAHAHLFCTRCGELVDVDYVAPQQTLRALAQREAVRIAAAIVTFRGLCRPCAAGDGANVERLAAGKRR
;
A
#
# COMPACT_ATOMS: atom_id res chain seq x y z
N MET A 1 -17.14 12.95 -24.64
CA MET A 1 -17.69 13.09 -23.27
C MET A 1 -17.58 11.77 -22.58
N ASN A 2 -16.56 11.62 -21.79
CA ASN A 2 -16.31 10.37 -21.04
C ASN A 2 -17.12 10.43 -19.74
N GLY A 3 -18.35 9.95 -19.78
CA GLY A 3 -19.15 9.73 -18.58
C GLY A 3 -18.56 8.57 -17.79
N GLN A 4 -17.63 8.85 -16.90
CA GLN A 4 -17.27 7.87 -15.90
C GLN A 4 -18.53 7.51 -15.12
N PRO A 5 -18.85 6.22 -14.96
CA PRO A 5 -20.02 5.82 -14.20
C PRO A 5 -19.94 6.40 -12.80
N ARG A 6 -20.99 7.13 -12.41
CA ARG A 6 -21.06 7.75 -11.09
C ARG A 6 -20.92 6.66 -10.03
N LEU A 7 -19.94 6.82 -9.16
CA LEU A 7 -19.72 5.89 -8.07
C LEU A 7 -20.91 5.90 -7.09
N PRO A 8 -21.26 4.75 -6.52
CA PRO A 8 -22.21 4.70 -5.41
C PRO A 8 -21.75 5.61 -4.26
N ARG A 9 -22.68 6.28 -3.59
CA ARG A 9 -22.37 7.22 -2.49
C ARG A 9 -21.45 6.65 -1.40
N ASN A 10 -21.56 5.35 -1.11
CA ASN A 10 -20.67 4.70 -0.14
C ASN A 10 -19.25 4.57 -0.68
N TYR A 11 -19.07 4.37 -1.98
CA TYR A 11 -17.75 4.26 -2.60
C TYR A 11 -17.08 5.64 -2.72
N GLU A 12 -17.85 6.68 -3.01
CA GLU A 12 -17.35 8.06 -2.95
C GLU A 12 -16.85 8.41 -1.55
N LEU A 13 -17.61 8.07 -0.51
CA LEU A 13 -17.19 8.26 0.88
C LEU A 13 -15.87 7.54 1.18
N ILE A 14 -15.73 6.27 0.79
CA ILE A 14 -14.51 5.49 0.99
C ILE A 14 -13.32 6.15 0.27
N ARG A 15 -13.52 6.57 -0.97
CA ARG A 15 -12.50 7.29 -1.73
C ARG A 15 -12.08 8.59 -1.03
N GLU A 16 -13.03 9.40 -0.59
CA GLU A 16 -12.75 10.63 0.16
C GLU A 16 -11.92 10.36 1.40
N ILE A 17 -12.23 9.31 2.16
CA ILE A 17 -11.49 8.94 3.38
C ILE A 17 -10.04 8.60 3.05
N VAL A 18 -9.80 7.81 1.99
CA VAL A 18 -8.44 7.46 1.59
C VAL A 18 -7.68 8.68 1.10
N LEU A 19 -8.29 9.51 0.24
CA LEU A 19 -7.65 10.69 -0.33
C LEU A 19 -7.37 11.78 0.72
N ALA A 20 -8.27 11.95 1.69
CA ALA A 20 -8.10 12.94 2.76
C ALA A 20 -6.94 12.63 3.71
N ALA A 21 -6.51 11.39 3.79
CA ALA A 21 -5.35 11.01 4.58
C ALA A 21 -4.02 11.56 4.03
N GLY A 22 -4.00 11.91 2.72
CA GLY A 22 -2.84 12.51 2.06
C GLY A 22 -1.76 11.51 1.65
N CYS A 23 -0.78 12.00 0.90
CA CYS A 23 0.37 11.20 0.47
C CYS A 23 1.19 10.76 1.69
N GLY A 24 1.68 9.53 1.64
CA GLY A 24 2.45 8.94 2.75
C GLY A 24 1.60 8.37 3.89
N SER A 25 0.28 8.46 3.78
CA SER A 25 -0.63 7.83 4.74
C SER A 25 -1.13 6.51 4.21
N HIS A 26 -0.98 5.49 5.02
CA HIS A 26 -1.43 4.14 4.74
C HIS A 26 -2.53 3.75 5.72
N GLN A 27 -3.64 3.21 5.23
CA GLN A 27 -4.78 2.82 6.04
C GLN A 27 -5.16 1.38 5.74
N THR A 28 -5.48 0.62 6.76
CA THR A 28 -6.10 -0.71 6.59
C THR A 28 -7.59 -0.58 6.26
N ALA A 29 -8.20 -1.65 5.79
CA ALA A 29 -9.66 -1.68 5.60
C ALA A 29 -10.41 -1.42 6.92
N GLY A 30 -9.84 -1.86 8.04
CA GLY A 30 -10.39 -1.61 9.38
C GLY A 30 -10.38 -0.12 9.75
N ASP A 31 -9.28 0.58 9.48
CA ASP A 31 -9.16 2.02 9.73
C ASP A 31 -10.17 2.80 8.88
N ILE A 32 -10.28 2.45 7.60
CA ILE A 32 -11.23 3.08 6.68
C ILE A 32 -12.67 2.80 7.09
N PHE A 33 -12.97 1.57 7.53
CA PHE A 33 -14.29 1.21 8.04
C PHE A 33 -14.67 2.01 9.29
N ALA A 34 -13.75 2.15 10.25
CA ALA A 34 -13.98 2.94 11.44
C ALA A 34 -14.35 4.40 11.10
N LYS A 35 -13.57 5.04 10.23
CA LYS A 35 -13.83 6.41 9.75
C LYS A 35 -15.13 6.51 8.94
N ALA A 36 -15.45 5.51 8.12
CA ALA A 36 -16.68 5.49 7.35
C ALA A 36 -17.91 5.40 8.26
N ARG A 37 -17.85 4.64 9.34
CA ARG A 37 -18.93 4.53 10.32
C ARG A 37 -19.17 5.80 11.10
N GLU A 38 -18.17 6.60 11.35
CA GLU A 38 -18.35 7.93 11.96
C GLU A 38 -19.24 8.84 11.12
N ARG A 39 -19.12 8.77 9.79
CA ARG A 39 -19.90 9.56 8.84
C ARG A 39 -21.20 8.88 8.40
N ARG A 40 -21.22 7.56 8.40
CA ARG A 40 -22.38 6.70 8.05
C ARG A 40 -22.46 5.49 8.96
N PRO A 41 -23.14 5.58 10.11
CA PRO A 41 -23.22 4.48 11.09
C PRO A 41 -23.78 3.17 10.55
N ALA A 42 -24.61 3.22 9.52
CA ALA A 42 -25.22 2.04 8.90
C ALA A 42 -24.34 1.35 7.84
N ILE A 43 -23.14 1.87 7.53
CA ILE A 43 -22.27 1.25 6.53
C ILE A 43 -21.74 -0.09 7.05
N GLY A 44 -21.87 -1.14 6.23
CA GLY A 44 -21.37 -2.47 6.57
C GLY A 44 -19.92 -2.68 6.12
N TYR A 45 -19.18 -3.54 6.83
CA TYR A 45 -17.80 -3.88 6.52
C TYR A 45 -17.64 -4.46 5.10
N ALA A 46 -18.56 -5.35 4.69
CA ALA A 46 -18.57 -5.88 3.34
C ALA A 46 -18.74 -4.82 2.25
N THR A 47 -19.50 -3.76 2.53
CA THR A 47 -19.64 -2.62 1.62
C THR A 47 -18.34 -1.86 1.46
N VAL A 48 -17.59 -1.68 2.56
CA VAL A 48 -16.26 -1.06 2.53
C VAL A 48 -15.30 -1.89 1.70
N HIS A 49 -15.23 -3.20 1.92
CA HIS A 49 -14.38 -4.10 1.14
C HIS A 49 -14.68 -4.08 -0.36
N ARG A 50 -15.96 -4.15 -0.74
CA ARG A 50 -16.35 -4.05 -2.16
C ARG A 50 -16.01 -2.68 -2.76
N GLY A 51 -16.18 -1.62 -1.98
CA GLY A 51 -15.82 -0.27 -2.40
C GLY A 51 -14.32 -0.12 -2.62
N LEU A 52 -13.50 -0.61 -1.70
CA LEU A 52 -12.04 -0.62 -1.83
C LEU A 52 -11.59 -1.40 -3.06
N ALA A 53 -12.11 -2.61 -3.27
CA ALA A 53 -11.79 -3.41 -4.45
C ALA A 53 -12.13 -2.65 -5.74
N ARG A 54 -13.31 -2.07 -5.82
CA ARG A 54 -13.75 -1.31 -7.01
C ARG A 54 -12.91 -0.06 -7.25
N LEU A 55 -12.55 0.66 -6.20
CA LEU A 55 -11.69 1.85 -6.31
C LEU A 55 -10.27 1.50 -6.77
N CYS A 56 -9.72 0.38 -6.33
CA CYS A 56 -8.44 -0.14 -6.81
C CYS A 56 -8.50 -0.52 -8.30
N GLU A 57 -9.55 -1.22 -8.74
CA GLU A 57 -9.76 -1.56 -10.17
C GLU A 57 -9.81 -0.30 -11.05
N LEU A 58 -10.38 0.78 -10.55
CA LEU A 58 -10.46 2.05 -11.24
C LEU A 58 -9.18 2.89 -11.15
N GLY A 59 -8.16 2.44 -10.41
CA GLY A 59 -6.95 3.22 -10.15
C GLY A 59 -7.17 4.48 -9.31
N ALA A 60 -8.33 4.58 -8.65
CA ALA A 60 -8.68 5.74 -7.81
C ALA A 60 -7.97 5.72 -6.45
N ILE A 61 -7.55 4.57 -6.01
CA ILE A 61 -6.69 4.33 -4.84
C ILE A 61 -5.73 3.18 -5.15
N LEU A 62 -4.66 3.06 -4.38
CA LEU A 62 -3.68 1.99 -4.50
C LEU A 62 -3.82 1.01 -3.33
N LYS A 63 -3.59 -0.26 -3.60
CA LYS A 63 -3.55 -1.34 -2.61
C LYS A 63 -2.13 -1.85 -2.48
N ILE A 64 -1.64 -1.95 -1.27
CA ILE A 64 -0.32 -2.50 -0.94
C ILE A 64 -0.54 -3.79 -0.17
N GLU A 65 -0.06 -4.88 -0.72
CA GLU A 65 -0.07 -6.18 -0.07
C GLU A 65 1.31 -6.50 0.47
N ILE A 66 1.37 -6.91 1.73
CA ILE A 66 2.62 -7.29 2.37
C ILE A 66 2.64 -8.81 2.43
N PRO A 67 3.60 -9.49 1.78
CA PRO A 67 3.76 -10.92 1.91
C PRO A 67 3.91 -11.29 3.39
N SER A 68 3.13 -12.21 3.90
CA SER A 68 3.03 -12.58 5.33
C SER A 68 2.45 -11.49 6.25
N GLY A 69 1.79 -10.47 5.70
CA GLY A 69 1.00 -9.52 6.47
C GLY A 69 -0.46 -9.95 6.54
N ASP A 70 -1.11 -9.72 7.66
CA ASP A 70 -2.51 -10.08 7.88
C ASP A 70 -3.49 -9.08 7.25
N ALA A 71 -3.01 -7.92 6.81
CA ALA A 71 -3.84 -6.86 6.27
C ALA A 71 -3.24 -6.25 4.99
N ALA A 72 -4.12 -5.88 4.07
CA ALA A 72 -3.77 -4.98 2.97
C ALA A 72 -3.87 -3.53 3.44
N TRP A 73 -3.03 -2.68 2.85
CA TRP A 73 -2.99 -1.26 3.09
C TRP A 73 -3.48 -0.51 1.86
N TYR A 74 -4.07 0.65 2.07
CA TYR A 74 -4.62 1.50 1.00
C TYR A 74 -4.08 2.91 1.12
N GLU A 75 -3.76 3.50 -0.02
CA GLU A 75 -3.22 4.85 -0.11
C GLU A 75 -3.77 5.62 -1.32
N PRO A 76 -3.68 6.96 -1.33
CA PRO A 76 -3.94 7.76 -2.52
C PRO A 76 -2.98 7.40 -3.65
N PRO A 77 -3.38 7.56 -4.92
CA PRO A 77 -2.46 7.46 -6.05
C PRO A 77 -1.28 8.43 -5.86
N ALA A 78 -0.07 7.92 -6.02
CA ALA A 78 1.17 8.66 -5.88
C ALA A 78 2.17 8.23 -6.94
N PRO A 79 3.22 9.03 -7.22
CA PRO A 79 4.35 8.60 -8.02
C PRO A 79 4.95 7.31 -7.47
N ALA A 80 5.56 6.50 -8.34
CA ALA A 80 6.17 5.24 -7.96
C ALA A 80 7.18 5.44 -6.81
N HIS A 81 7.03 4.65 -5.76
CA HIS A 81 7.90 4.61 -4.59
C HIS A 81 7.87 3.21 -3.98
N ALA A 82 8.73 2.96 -3.04
CA ALA A 82 8.75 1.71 -2.28
C ALA A 82 8.16 1.90 -0.88
N HIS A 83 7.92 0.80 -0.21
CA HIS A 83 7.42 0.78 1.16
C HIS A 83 8.35 -0.03 2.05
N LEU A 84 8.37 0.27 3.34
CA LEU A 84 8.99 -0.57 4.36
C LEU A 84 7.94 -0.92 5.40
N PHE A 85 7.71 -2.21 5.58
CA PHE A 85 6.91 -2.73 6.69
C PHE A 85 7.80 -2.95 7.91
N CYS A 86 7.50 -2.24 8.99
CA CYS A 86 8.23 -2.37 10.23
C CYS A 86 7.79 -3.64 10.98
N THR A 87 8.70 -4.57 11.16
CA THR A 87 8.43 -5.84 11.86
C THR A 87 8.25 -5.69 13.36
N ARG A 88 8.56 -4.51 13.92
CA ARG A 88 8.43 -4.24 15.35
C ARG A 88 7.10 -3.53 15.68
N CYS A 89 6.82 -2.39 15.05
CA CYS A 89 5.62 -1.62 15.36
C CYS A 89 4.44 -1.89 14.40
N GLY A 90 4.66 -2.65 13.31
CA GLY A 90 3.63 -2.96 12.34
C GLY A 90 3.26 -1.82 11.39
N GLU A 91 3.97 -0.70 11.44
CA GLU A 91 3.72 0.43 10.56
C GLU A 91 4.28 0.21 9.16
N LEU A 92 3.57 0.75 8.18
CA LEU A 92 4.04 0.83 6.80
C LEU A 92 4.49 2.28 6.54
N VAL A 93 5.72 2.43 6.04
CA VAL A 93 6.30 3.75 5.76
C VAL A 93 6.80 3.81 4.32
N ASP A 94 6.74 5.01 3.72
CA ASP A 94 7.29 5.24 2.38
C ASP A 94 8.80 5.21 2.40
N VAL A 95 9.36 4.66 1.33
CA VAL A 95 10.80 4.67 1.04
C VAL A 95 11.01 5.28 -0.33
N ASP A 96 11.85 6.30 -0.41
CA ASP A 96 12.23 6.92 -1.67
C ASP A 96 13.16 5.99 -2.47
N TYR A 97 12.53 5.05 -3.14
CA TYR A 97 13.20 4.09 -4.01
C TYR A 97 12.29 3.70 -5.17
N VAL A 98 12.83 3.70 -6.35
CA VAL A 98 12.18 3.19 -7.57
C VAL A 98 13.12 2.20 -8.24
N ALA A 99 12.62 1.03 -8.60
CA ALA A 99 13.42 0.04 -9.34
C ALA A 99 13.90 0.64 -10.67
N PRO A 100 15.22 0.65 -10.95
CA PRO A 100 15.73 1.25 -12.16
C PRO A 100 15.18 0.60 -13.42
N GLN A 101 14.74 1.40 -14.38
CA GLN A 101 14.19 0.92 -15.65
C GLN A 101 15.14 -0.03 -16.39
N GLN A 102 16.43 0.26 -16.36
CA GLN A 102 17.45 -0.60 -16.97
C GLN A 102 17.48 -1.98 -16.33
N THR A 103 17.37 -2.07 -15.01
CA THR A 103 17.32 -3.33 -14.26
C THR A 103 16.07 -4.13 -14.65
N LEU A 104 14.91 -3.45 -14.73
CA LEU A 104 13.66 -4.10 -15.12
C LEU A 104 13.69 -4.63 -16.57
N ARG A 105 14.28 -3.86 -17.49
CA ARG A 105 14.45 -4.30 -18.88
C ARG A 105 15.38 -5.50 -18.99
N ALA A 106 16.53 -5.48 -18.30
CA ALA A 106 17.48 -6.59 -18.29
C ALA A 106 16.85 -7.86 -17.71
N LEU A 107 16.08 -7.73 -16.64
CA LEU A 107 15.33 -8.82 -16.05
C LEU A 107 14.29 -9.38 -17.02
N ALA A 108 13.49 -8.52 -17.64
CA ALA A 108 12.48 -8.92 -18.61
C ALA A 108 13.07 -9.68 -19.80
N GLN A 109 14.21 -9.22 -20.31
CA GLN A 109 14.93 -9.90 -21.41
C GLN A 109 15.49 -11.25 -20.96
N ARG A 110 16.16 -11.30 -19.81
CA ARG A 110 16.79 -12.54 -19.31
C ARG A 110 15.76 -13.63 -19.04
N GLU A 111 14.62 -13.27 -18.46
CA GLU A 111 13.56 -14.23 -18.09
C GLU A 111 12.50 -14.40 -19.19
N ALA A 112 12.64 -13.69 -20.32
CA ALA A 112 11.67 -13.70 -21.43
C ALA A 112 10.23 -13.36 -20.97
N VAL A 113 10.08 -12.39 -20.06
CA VAL A 113 8.79 -11.97 -19.50
C VAL A 113 8.48 -10.50 -19.84
N ARG A 114 7.23 -10.10 -19.65
CA ARG A 114 6.80 -8.69 -19.68
C ARG A 114 6.54 -8.20 -18.28
N ILE A 115 7.20 -7.13 -17.87
CA ILE A 115 7.04 -6.49 -16.58
C ILE A 115 6.15 -5.26 -16.78
N ALA A 116 4.94 -5.29 -16.25
CA ALA A 116 4.00 -4.16 -16.32
C ALA A 116 4.25 -3.13 -15.21
N ALA A 117 4.63 -3.60 -14.02
CA ALA A 117 4.93 -2.76 -12.87
C ALA A 117 5.90 -3.48 -11.92
N ALA A 118 6.62 -2.71 -11.12
CA ALA A 118 7.41 -3.23 -10.01
C ALA A 118 6.87 -2.62 -8.71
N ILE A 119 6.51 -3.48 -7.77
CA ILE A 119 6.11 -3.09 -6.42
C ILE A 119 7.20 -3.58 -5.48
N VAL A 120 7.83 -2.67 -4.75
CA VAL A 120 8.94 -2.99 -3.86
C VAL A 120 8.51 -2.73 -2.43
N THR A 121 8.55 -3.77 -1.60
CA THR A 121 8.29 -3.68 -0.17
C THR A 121 9.44 -4.29 0.59
N PHE A 122 10.06 -3.47 1.41
CA PHE A 122 11.10 -3.90 2.34
C PHE A 122 10.48 -4.35 3.66
N ARG A 123 11.12 -5.25 4.35
CA ARG A 123 10.78 -5.64 5.72
C ARG A 123 11.98 -5.33 6.62
N GLY A 124 11.72 -4.65 7.72
CA GLY A 124 12.79 -4.26 8.63
C GLY A 124 12.27 -3.40 9.77
N LEU A 125 13.04 -2.42 10.19
CA LEU A 125 12.66 -1.50 11.25
C LEU A 125 12.51 -0.09 10.68
N CYS A 126 11.41 0.59 11.03
CA CYS A 126 11.26 2.01 10.73
C CYS A 126 12.27 2.85 11.53
N ARG A 127 12.45 4.12 11.15
CA ARG A 127 13.45 5.00 11.78
C ARG A 127 13.37 5.05 13.30
N PRO A 128 12.18 5.26 13.93
CA PRO A 128 12.08 5.26 15.39
C PRO A 128 12.48 3.92 16.02
N CYS A 129 12.05 2.80 15.44
CA CYS A 129 12.35 1.47 15.96
C CYS A 129 13.82 1.11 15.79
N ALA A 130 14.45 1.49 14.69
CA ALA A 130 15.88 1.28 14.45
C ALA A 130 16.75 2.11 15.39
N ALA A 131 16.37 3.36 15.66
CA ALA A 131 17.10 4.23 16.58
C ALA A 131 17.07 3.72 18.04
N GLY A 132 15.96 3.06 18.44
CA GLY A 132 15.82 2.48 19.78
C GLY A 132 16.70 1.27 20.04
N ASP A 133 17.21 0.61 18.98
CA ASP A 133 18.00 -0.64 19.13
C ASP A 133 19.52 -0.43 19.12
N GLY A 134 20.01 0.75 18.82
CA GLY A 134 21.43 0.94 18.48
C GLY A 134 21.90 0.02 17.36
N ALA A 135 20.99 -0.33 16.43
CA ALA A 135 21.05 -1.55 15.70
C ALA A 135 21.81 -1.46 14.39
N ASN A 136 22.67 -2.36 14.29
CA ASN A 136 23.40 -2.88 13.16
C ASN A 136 22.48 -3.26 11.99
N VAL A 137 22.43 -2.44 10.97
CA VAL A 137 21.69 -2.68 9.70
C VAL A 137 22.20 -3.96 9.00
N GLU A 138 23.39 -4.42 9.34
CA GLU A 138 24.02 -5.60 8.72
C GLU A 138 23.32 -6.92 9.04
N ARG A 139 22.58 -7.02 10.14
CA ARG A 139 21.84 -8.24 10.49
C ARG A 139 20.63 -8.55 9.63
N LEU A 140 20.10 -7.57 8.90
CA LEU A 140 18.93 -7.75 8.04
C LEU A 140 19.28 -8.39 6.69
N ALA A 141 20.53 -8.31 6.26
CA ALA A 141 21.02 -8.93 5.03
C ALA A 141 21.27 -10.46 5.18
N ALA A 142 21.31 -10.99 6.39
CA ALA A 142 21.55 -12.39 6.70
C ALA A 142 20.25 -13.22 6.86
N GLY A 143 19.19 -12.86 6.17
CA GLY A 143 17.97 -13.66 6.08
C GLY A 143 18.23 -14.96 5.33
N LYS A 144 18.27 -16.05 6.08
CA LYS A 144 18.45 -17.44 5.69
C LYS A 144 18.08 -17.77 4.25
N ARG A 145 19.07 -18.11 3.45
CA ARG A 145 18.90 -19.01 2.30
C ARG A 145 18.57 -20.40 2.86
N ARG A 146 17.37 -20.84 2.64
CA ARG A 146 17.04 -22.25 2.62
C ARG A 146 16.34 -22.56 1.32
#